data_efdbcf605fa48aa74a85a98dc9c2c865
#
_entry.id   efdbcf605fa48aa74a85a98dc9c2c865
#
_cell.length_a   1.000
_cell.length_b   1.000
_cell.length_c   1.000
_cell.angle_alpha   90.00
_cell.angle_beta   90.00
_cell.angle_gamma   90.00
#
_symmetry.space_group_name_H-M   'P 1'
#
loop_
_entity.id
_entity.type
_entity.pdbx_description
1 polymer ?
#
loop_
_entity_poly.entity_id
_entity_poly.type
_entity_poly.pdbx_seq_one_letter_code
_entity_poly.pdbx_strand_id
1 'polypeptide(L)'
;MAFEENEISVNSQGGTESVKRGLAERLDPELIKDFQIICSRVRKIEEDKIRVYWLHDLPEDPETNHLKEQASRDRFHKIVYCGNWQYSRYQLVCGIPYDSQGIVIDTPIDPLPTVTKQFDKIRLVYTSTPQRGLNILVPVFEELAKKYPNIHLDVFSSFKIYGWADADKQFEPLYERIRNHPQMTYHGFAPNEEVKAHLLNAHIHAYPSIWLECNSRSVIEAMSAGLMCVHPNFGGLVDTSGGLNFMYQGDQDINKHANIFYQALDHAIQNVSSDGVQDYLKLVKVYADSRYSWSKVASQWEDLLTGLKQQYGDVNNRKVPSAKFVYNT
;
A
#
# COMPACT_ATOMS: atom_id res chain seq x y z
N MET A 1 3.28 -12.15 -22.90
CA MET A 1 3.79 -10.99 -22.10
C MET A 1 4.25 -11.52 -20.75
N ALA A 2 5.21 -10.86 -20.09
CA ALA A 2 5.70 -11.33 -18.77
C ALA A 2 4.65 -11.22 -17.66
N PHE A 3 3.65 -10.36 -17.85
CA PHE A 3 2.52 -10.17 -16.94
C PHE A 3 1.24 -10.70 -17.59
N GLU A 4 0.45 -11.48 -16.83
CA GLU A 4 -0.86 -11.95 -17.31
C GLU A 4 -1.88 -10.81 -17.24
N GLU A 5 -2.67 -10.62 -18.31
CA GLU A 5 -3.67 -9.56 -18.39
C GLU A 5 -4.90 -9.85 -17.50
N ASN A 6 -5.18 -11.12 -17.26
CA ASN A 6 -6.39 -11.56 -16.55
C ASN A 6 -6.24 -11.74 -15.04
N GLU A 7 -5.06 -11.51 -14.47
CA GLU A 7 -4.83 -11.62 -13.02
C GLU A 7 -5.52 -10.51 -12.26
N ILE A 8 -5.60 -9.33 -12.86
CA ILE A 8 -6.09 -8.09 -12.27
C ILE A 8 -7.07 -7.45 -13.26
N SER A 9 -8.19 -6.92 -12.78
CA SER A 9 -9.16 -6.23 -13.63
C SER A 9 -8.50 -5.08 -14.40
N VAL A 10 -8.69 -5.06 -15.72
CA VAL A 10 -8.19 -3.97 -16.60
C VAL A 10 -8.78 -2.60 -16.21
N ASN A 11 -9.92 -2.59 -15.53
CA ASN A 11 -10.61 -1.38 -15.06
C ASN A 11 -10.20 -0.97 -13.64
N SER A 12 -9.42 -1.78 -12.95
CA SER A 12 -8.96 -1.47 -11.60
C SER A 12 -7.74 -0.52 -11.65
N GLN A 13 -7.75 0.45 -10.74
CA GLN A 13 -6.67 1.42 -10.54
C GLN A 13 -6.06 1.32 -9.14
N GLY A 14 -6.23 0.19 -8.49
CA GLY A 14 -5.67 -0.08 -7.18
C GLY A 14 -4.13 -0.05 -7.13
N GLY A 15 -3.59 -0.20 -5.94
CA GLY A 15 -2.14 -0.17 -5.72
C GLY A 15 -1.39 -1.23 -6.54
N THR A 16 -1.89 -2.47 -6.56
CA THR A 16 -1.29 -3.59 -7.29
C THR A 16 -1.27 -3.34 -8.80
N GLU A 17 -2.36 -2.88 -9.38
CA GLU A 17 -2.46 -2.57 -10.81
C GLU A 17 -1.52 -1.45 -11.21
N SER A 18 -1.44 -0.42 -10.38
CA SER A 18 -0.56 0.73 -10.63
C SER A 18 0.93 0.31 -10.62
N VAL A 19 1.34 -0.52 -9.64
CA VAL A 19 2.75 -0.96 -9.57
C VAL A 19 3.08 -1.98 -10.66
N LYS A 20 2.14 -2.86 -11.04
CA LYS A 20 2.30 -3.78 -12.18
C LYS A 20 2.58 -3.00 -13.48
N ARG A 21 1.75 -2.00 -13.80
CA ARG A 21 1.94 -1.13 -14.97
C ARG A 21 3.26 -0.39 -14.89
N GLY A 22 3.53 0.24 -13.76
CA GLY A 22 4.76 1.01 -13.56
C GLY A 22 6.04 0.17 -13.69
N LEU A 23 6.00 -1.09 -13.27
CA LEU A 23 7.13 -2.02 -13.45
C LEU A 23 7.28 -2.42 -14.94
N ALA A 24 6.18 -2.74 -15.61
CA ALA A 24 6.19 -3.12 -17.03
C ALA A 24 6.72 -2.00 -17.94
N GLU A 25 6.46 -0.74 -17.59
CA GLU A 25 6.94 0.44 -18.33
C GLU A 25 8.45 0.71 -18.15
N ARG A 26 9.06 0.21 -17.07
CA ARG A 26 10.44 0.53 -16.67
C ARG A 26 11.44 -0.58 -16.94
N LEU A 27 10.97 -1.81 -17.05
CA LEU A 27 11.84 -2.96 -17.32
C LEU A 27 12.10 -3.12 -18.82
N ASP A 28 13.33 -3.52 -19.17
CA ASP A 28 13.69 -3.87 -20.55
C ASP A 28 12.80 -5.03 -21.06
N PRO A 29 12.05 -4.84 -22.15
CA PRO A 29 11.25 -5.91 -22.78
C PRO A 29 12.06 -7.16 -23.13
N GLU A 30 13.34 -7.03 -23.52
CA GLU A 30 14.23 -8.15 -23.82
C GLU A 30 14.63 -8.92 -22.55
N LEU A 31 14.74 -8.23 -21.42
CA LEU A 31 14.98 -8.91 -20.14
C LEU A 31 13.76 -9.73 -19.71
N ILE A 32 12.57 -9.14 -19.73
CA ILE A 32 11.36 -9.76 -19.16
C ILE A 32 10.72 -10.84 -20.05
N LYS A 33 11.12 -10.97 -21.31
CA LYS A 33 10.51 -11.96 -22.24
C LYS A 33 10.61 -13.41 -21.78
N ASP A 34 11.61 -13.74 -20.96
CA ASP A 34 11.84 -15.09 -20.43
C ASP A 34 11.09 -15.35 -19.13
N PHE A 35 10.38 -14.36 -18.60
CA PHE A 35 9.72 -14.41 -17.30
C PHE A 35 8.20 -14.52 -17.40
N GLN A 36 7.62 -15.14 -16.38
CA GLN A 36 6.24 -14.98 -15.99
C GLN A 36 6.22 -14.34 -14.58
N ILE A 37 5.80 -13.08 -14.50
CA ILE A 37 5.66 -12.34 -13.24
C ILE A 37 4.17 -12.34 -12.87
N ILE A 38 3.82 -13.11 -11.85
CA ILE A 38 2.45 -13.32 -11.39
C ILE A 38 2.18 -12.40 -10.21
N CYS A 39 1.17 -11.52 -10.35
CA CYS A 39 0.79 -10.57 -9.30
C CYS A 39 -0.43 -11.08 -8.54
N SER A 40 -0.29 -11.37 -7.25
CA SER A 40 -1.38 -11.75 -6.33
C SER A 40 -2.10 -13.05 -6.66
N ARG A 41 -2.63 -13.23 -7.87
CA ARG A 41 -3.52 -14.33 -8.25
C ARG A 41 -2.86 -15.27 -9.25
N VAL A 42 -2.66 -16.53 -8.87
CA VAL A 42 -2.12 -17.55 -9.78
C VAL A 42 -3.26 -18.16 -10.60
N ARG A 43 -3.33 -17.87 -11.90
CA ARG A 43 -4.35 -18.41 -12.81
C ARG A 43 -3.78 -19.48 -13.73
N LYS A 44 -2.56 -19.28 -14.21
CA LYS A 44 -1.88 -20.18 -15.12
C LYS A 44 -0.38 -20.21 -14.81
N ILE A 45 0.25 -21.36 -15.01
CA ILE A 45 1.70 -21.52 -14.93
C ILE A 45 2.25 -21.80 -16.33
N GLU A 46 3.26 -21.05 -16.74
CA GLU A 46 4.02 -21.26 -17.97
C GLU A 46 5.33 -21.98 -17.62
N GLU A 47 5.43 -23.26 -18.02
CA GLU A 47 6.55 -24.13 -17.61
C GLU A 47 7.88 -23.77 -18.28
N ASP A 48 7.82 -23.13 -19.45
CA ASP A 48 8.98 -22.65 -20.21
C ASP A 48 9.51 -21.29 -19.74
N LYS A 49 8.85 -20.67 -18.77
CA LYS A 49 9.21 -19.36 -18.21
C LYS A 49 9.90 -19.46 -16.85
N ILE A 50 10.71 -18.45 -16.54
CA ILE A 50 11.19 -18.21 -15.18
C ILE A 50 10.05 -17.54 -14.41
N ARG A 51 9.56 -18.16 -13.35
CA ARG A 51 8.35 -17.73 -12.65
C ARG A 51 8.70 -16.97 -11.38
N VAL A 52 8.20 -15.74 -11.31
CA VAL A 52 8.30 -14.86 -10.12
C VAL A 52 6.90 -14.58 -9.61
N TYR A 53 6.64 -14.94 -8.35
CA TYR A 53 5.36 -14.67 -7.70
C TYR A 53 5.48 -13.39 -6.86
N TRP A 54 4.80 -12.33 -7.27
CA TRP A 54 4.82 -11.03 -6.59
C TRP A 54 3.57 -10.84 -5.75
N LEU A 55 3.73 -11.03 -4.44
CA LEU A 55 2.65 -11.02 -3.47
C LEU A 55 2.26 -9.60 -3.04
N HIS A 56 0.99 -9.27 -3.21
CA HIS A 56 0.38 -8.04 -2.71
C HIS A 56 -0.70 -8.29 -1.65
N ASP A 57 -1.13 -9.53 -1.48
CA ASP A 57 -2.17 -9.94 -0.55
C ASP A 57 -1.57 -10.42 0.78
N LEU A 58 -2.43 -10.53 1.79
CA LEU A 58 -2.10 -11.12 3.08
C LEU A 58 -2.15 -12.65 3.01
N PRO A 59 -1.43 -13.38 3.89
CA PRO A 59 -1.53 -14.83 3.96
C PRO A 59 -2.88 -15.35 4.46
N GLU A 60 -3.74 -14.47 4.97
CA GLU A 60 -5.13 -14.74 5.32
C GLU A 60 -6.09 -14.73 4.12
N ASP A 61 -5.66 -14.22 2.96
CA ASP A 61 -6.45 -14.28 1.74
C ASP A 61 -6.53 -15.74 1.24
N PRO A 62 -7.73 -16.28 0.98
CA PRO A 62 -7.90 -17.65 0.51
C PRO A 62 -7.10 -17.99 -0.74
N GLU A 63 -6.89 -17.03 -1.64
CA GLU A 63 -6.11 -17.20 -2.87
C GLU A 63 -4.63 -17.51 -2.61
N THR A 64 -4.11 -17.22 -1.40
CA THR A 64 -2.72 -17.50 -1.02
C THR A 64 -2.56 -18.80 -0.24
N ASN A 65 -3.65 -19.51 0.11
CA ASN A 65 -3.61 -20.72 0.91
C ASN A 65 -2.73 -21.83 0.33
N HIS A 66 -2.60 -21.88 -1.01
CA HIS A 66 -1.75 -22.84 -1.68
C HIS A 66 -0.27 -22.73 -1.29
N LEU A 67 0.18 -21.58 -0.80
CA LEU A 67 1.57 -21.37 -0.36
C LEU A 67 1.93 -22.12 0.92
N LYS A 68 0.96 -22.67 1.65
CA LYS A 68 1.20 -23.60 2.78
C LYS A 68 1.88 -24.89 2.31
N GLU A 69 1.62 -25.30 1.06
CA GLU A 69 2.17 -26.51 0.48
C GLU A 69 3.52 -26.23 -0.19
N GLN A 70 4.56 -27.00 0.20
CA GLN A 70 5.90 -26.89 -0.42
C GLN A 70 5.85 -27.10 -1.93
N ALA A 71 5.12 -28.12 -2.39
CA ALA A 71 4.97 -28.43 -3.81
C ALA A 71 4.37 -27.26 -4.62
N SER A 72 3.56 -26.43 -4.00
CA SER A 72 3.04 -25.22 -4.65
C SER A 72 4.08 -24.11 -4.71
N ARG A 73 4.87 -23.93 -3.62
CA ARG A 73 5.97 -22.95 -3.61
C ARG A 73 7.06 -23.31 -4.64
N ASP A 74 7.40 -24.58 -4.75
CA ASP A 74 8.42 -25.08 -5.69
C ASP A 74 8.11 -24.79 -7.16
N ARG A 75 6.90 -24.35 -7.47
CA ARG A 75 6.49 -23.93 -8.83
C ARG A 75 7.05 -22.55 -9.20
N PHE A 76 7.52 -21.79 -8.23
CA PHE A 76 8.07 -20.45 -8.44
C PHE A 76 9.57 -20.44 -8.20
N HIS A 77 10.31 -19.79 -9.09
CA HIS A 77 11.76 -19.61 -8.93
C HIS A 77 12.07 -18.58 -7.86
N LYS A 78 11.14 -17.61 -7.64
CA LYS A 78 11.24 -16.57 -6.63
C LYS A 78 9.86 -16.14 -6.18
N ILE A 79 9.73 -15.81 -4.88
CA ILE A 79 8.55 -15.19 -4.28
C ILE A 79 8.97 -13.82 -3.75
N VAL A 80 8.36 -12.76 -4.29
CA VAL A 80 8.64 -11.38 -3.93
C VAL A 80 7.55 -10.87 -3.00
N TYR A 81 7.95 -10.39 -1.84
CA TYR A 81 7.08 -9.76 -0.83
C TYR A 81 7.24 -8.24 -0.90
N CYS A 82 6.18 -7.49 -0.67
CA CYS A 82 6.21 -6.03 -0.74
C CYS A 82 6.62 -5.35 0.57
N GLY A 83 7.01 -6.09 1.60
CA GLY A 83 7.53 -5.58 2.87
C GLY A 83 8.01 -6.69 3.80
N ASN A 84 8.90 -6.36 4.73
CA ASN A 84 9.45 -7.33 5.69
C ASN A 84 8.37 -7.86 6.63
N TRP A 85 7.42 -7.00 7.05
CA TRP A 85 6.30 -7.42 7.86
C TRP A 85 5.44 -8.46 7.14
N GLN A 86 5.15 -8.25 5.86
CA GLN A 86 4.39 -9.21 5.04
C GLN A 86 5.12 -10.54 4.97
N TYR A 87 6.42 -10.53 4.66
CA TYR A 87 7.22 -11.77 4.61
C TYR A 87 7.17 -12.52 5.94
N SER A 88 7.40 -11.84 7.05
CA SER A 88 7.32 -12.44 8.40
C SER A 88 5.92 -12.98 8.69
N ARG A 89 4.86 -12.31 8.21
CA ARG A 89 3.48 -12.78 8.37
C ARG A 89 3.23 -14.08 7.59
N TYR A 90 3.74 -14.20 6.37
CA TYR A 90 3.69 -15.44 5.60
C TYR A 90 4.47 -16.58 6.26
N GLN A 91 5.63 -16.30 6.85
CA GLN A 91 6.37 -17.30 7.62
C GLN A 91 5.53 -17.83 8.80
N LEU A 92 4.89 -16.92 9.53
CA LEU A 92 4.08 -17.27 10.69
C LEU A 92 2.81 -18.05 10.33
N VAL A 93 2.09 -17.63 9.28
CA VAL A 93 0.75 -18.16 8.93
C VAL A 93 0.84 -19.38 8.00
N CYS A 94 1.76 -19.33 7.04
CA CYS A 94 1.90 -20.37 6.02
C CYS A 94 3.08 -21.32 6.27
N GLY A 95 3.89 -21.09 7.32
CA GLY A 95 5.07 -21.90 7.60
C GLY A 95 6.15 -21.79 6.52
N ILE A 96 6.21 -20.66 5.81
CA ILE A 96 7.21 -20.45 4.75
C ILE A 96 8.58 -20.30 5.39
N PRO A 97 9.61 -21.04 4.94
CA PRO A 97 10.95 -20.92 5.49
C PRO A 97 11.58 -19.57 5.09
N TYR A 98 12.50 -19.09 5.92
CA TYR A 98 13.38 -17.99 5.54
C TYR A 98 14.54 -18.56 4.72
N ASP A 99 14.40 -18.56 3.42
CA ASP A 99 15.33 -19.16 2.48
C ASP A 99 15.62 -18.24 1.27
N SER A 100 16.41 -18.75 0.33
CA SER A 100 16.78 -18.02 -0.87
C SER A 100 15.62 -17.85 -1.87
N GLN A 101 14.47 -18.51 -1.69
CA GLN A 101 13.32 -18.36 -2.57
C GLN A 101 12.57 -17.04 -2.31
N GLY A 102 12.51 -16.61 -1.04
CA GLY A 102 11.87 -15.35 -0.65
C GLY A 102 12.78 -14.14 -0.82
N ILE A 103 12.23 -13.02 -1.25
CA ILE A 103 12.91 -11.73 -1.28
C ILE A 103 11.89 -10.61 -1.02
N VAL A 104 12.34 -9.52 -0.38
CA VAL A 104 11.52 -8.32 -0.19
C VAL A 104 11.94 -7.25 -1.19
N ILE A 105 10.98 -6.78 -1.98
CA ILE A 105 11.10 -5.59 -2.81
C ILE A 105 9.89 -4.71 -2.51
N ASP A 106 10.15 -3.55 -1.92
CA ASP A 106 9.12 -2.63 -1.43
C ASP A 106 8.19 -2.12 -2.55
N THR A 107 6.99 -1.67 -2.17
CA THR A 107 6.03 -1.04 -3.09
C THR A 107 6.54 0.34 -3.52
N PRO A 108 6.71 0.61 -4.82
CA PRO A 108 7.30 1.87 -5.29
C PRO A 108 6.29 3.01 -5.41
N ILE A 109 6.83 4.22 -5.35
CA ILE A 109 6.16 5.47 -5.71
C ILE A 109 7.06 6.31 -6.64
N ASP A 110 6.46 7.26 -7.35
CA ASP A 110 7.20 8.41 -7.87
C ASP A 110 7.30 9.45 -6.75
N PRO A 111 8.52 9.83 -6.30
CA PRO A 111 8.72 10.82 -5.25
C PRO A 111 8.00 12.13 -5.55
N LEU A 112 7.30 12.67 -4.56
CA LEU A 112 6.58 13.93 -4.72
C LEU A 112 7.52 15.12 -4.52
N PRO A 113 7.30 16.25 -5.23
CA PRO A 113 8.14 17.44 -5.06
C PRO A 113 8.03 18.02 -3.65
N THR A 114 9.08 18.70 -3.23
CA THR A 114 9.03 19.49 -1.99
C THR A 114 8.31 20.82 -2.27
N VAL A 115 7.30 21.12 -1.45
CA VAL A 115 6.55 22.37 -1.53
C VAL A 115 6.56 23.12 -0.21
N THR A 116 6.49 24.44 -0.23
CA THR A 116 6.30 25.25 0.97
C THR A 116 4.84 25.27 1.34
N LYS A 117 4.51 24.79 2.53
CA LYS A 117 3.13 24.74 3.02
C LYS A 117 2.76 25.97 3.84
N GLN A 118 1.50 26.42 3.73
CA GLN A 118 0.94 27.52 4.52
C GLN A 118 0.06 26.93 5.61
N PHE A 119 0.14 27.45 6.83
CA PHE A 119 -0.56 26.94 8.02
C PHE A 119 -1.71 27.82 8.52
N ASP A 120 -2.23 28.72 7.67
CA ASP A 120 -3.46 29.47 7.93
C ASP A 120 -4.67 28.55 8.15
N LYS A 121 -4.67 27.41 7.47
CA LYS A 121 -5.64 26.33 7.59
C LYS A 121 -4.91 24.99 7.64
N ILE A 122 -5.14 24.20 8.67
CA ILE A 122 -4.58 22.85 8.78
C ILE A 122 -5.43 21.89 7.95
N ARG A 123 -4.84 21.34 6.88
CA ARG A 123 -5.49 20.42 5.96
C ARG A 123 -5.13 18.99 6.30
N LEU A 124 -6.15 18.19 6.56
CA LEU A 124 -6.03 16.76 6.76
C LEU A 124 -6.47 16.04 5.49
N VAL A 125 -5.93 14.87 5.23
CA VAL A 125 -6.32 14.05 4.08
C VAL A 125 -6.44 12.58 4.46
N TYR A 126 -7.40 11.90 3.83
CA TYR A 126 -7.58 10.45 3.86
C TYR A 126 -7.62 9.92 2.43
N THR A 127 -6.76 8.94 2.10
CA THR A 127 -6.58 8.42 0.73
C THR A 127 -6.63 6.89 0.73
N SER A 128 -7.76 6.33 1.15
CA SER A 128 -7.94 4.87 1.20
C SER A 128 -9.42 4.49 1.06
N THR A 129 -9.67 3.19 0.85
CA THR A 129 -11.04 2.66 0.81
C THR A 129 -11.71 2.72 2.19
N PRO A 130 -13.04 2.85 2.27
CA PRO A 130 -13.73 3.27 3.50
C PRO A 130 -13.65 2.26 4.64
N GLN A 131 -13.55 0.95 4.35
CA GLN A 131 -13.47 -0.11 5.37
C GLN A 131 -12.16 -0.06 6.18
N ARG A 132 -11.19 0.76 5.78
CA ARG A 132 -9.88 0.86 6.44
C ARG A 132 -9.83 1.89 7.56
N GLY A 133 -10.98 2.31 8.10
CA GLY A 133 -11.07 3.18 9.27
C GLY A 133 -11.73 4.54 9.02
N LEU A 134 -12.36 4.78 7.87
CA LEU A 134 -13.09 6.02 7.61
C LEU A 134 -14.25 6.23 8.61
N ASN A 135 -14.87 5.13 9.07
CA ASN A 135 -15.91 5.13 10.11
C ASN A 135 -15.41 5.57 11.50
N ILE A 136 -14.09 5.53 11.73
CA ILE A 136 -13.43 6.09 12.93
C ILE A 136 -13.06 7.55 12.67
N LEU A 137 -12.48 7.84 11.51
CA LEU A 137 -11.98 9.18 11.17
C LEU A 137 -13.09 10.23 11.21
N VAL A 138 -14.23 9.95 10.56
CA VAL A 138 -15.30 10.95 10.41
C VAL A 138 -15.83 11.43 11.75
N PRO A 139 -16.32 10.58 12.69
CA PRO A 139 -16.79 11.07 13.98
C PRO A 139 -15.70 11.72 14.82
N VAL A 140 -14.46 11.25 14.77
CA VAL A 140 -13.33 11.90 15.47
C VAL A 140 -13.06 13.27 14.90
N PHE A 141 -13.08 13.44 13.58
CA PHE A 141 -12.88 14.74 12.95
C PHE A 141 -14.03 15.72 13.29
N GLU A 142 -15.28 15.26 13.31
CA GLU A 142 -16.43 16.09 13.69
C GLU A 142 -16.27 16.69 15.11
N GLU A 143 -15.75 15.90 16.07
CA GLU A 143 -15.47 16.40 17.42
C GLU A 143 -14.30 17.39 17.43
N LEU A 144 -13.23 17.13 16.67
CA LEU A 144 -12.08 18.04 16.56
C LEU A 144 -12.46 19.34 15.84
N ALA A 145 -13.36 19.30 14.85
CA ALA A 145 -13.84 20.46 14.14
C ALA A 145 -14.59 21.46 15.04
N LYS A 146 -15.23 20.98 16.11
CA LYS A 146 -15.83 21.87 17.15
C LYS A 146 -14.77 22.65 17.92
N LYS A 147 -13.58 22.06 18.10
CA LYS A 147 -12.46 22.67 18.83
C LYS A 147 -11.61 23.57 17.92
N TYR A 148 -11.46 23.19 16.64
CA TYR A 148 -10.56 23.83 15.68
C TYR A 148 -11.33 24.37 14.46
N PRO A 149 -11.67 25.66 14.40
CA PRO A 149 -12.41 26.22 13.27
C PRO A 149 -11.58 26.30 11.97
N ASN A 150 -10.25 26.19 12.07
CA ASN A 150 -9.31 26.31 10.96
C ASN A 150 -8.77 24.97 10.42
N ILE A 151 -9.43 23.84 10.71
CA ILE A 151 -9.08 22.55 10.11
C ILE A 151 -9.99 22.21 8.92
N HIS A 152 -9.51 21.37 8.01
CA HIS A 152 -10.29 20.85 6.91
C HIS A 152 -9.84 19.41 6.56
N LEU A 153 -10.78 18.54 6.23
CA LEU A 153 -10.53 17.15 5.85
C LEU A 153 -10.94 16.90 4.40
N ASP A 154 -9.99 16.51 3.57
CA ASP A 154 -10.23 16.00 2.23
C ASP A 154 -10.26 14.47 2.25
N VAL A 155 -11.33 13.87 1.70
CA VAL A 155 -11.55 12.42 1.73
C VAL A 155 -11.62 11.86 0.31
N PHE A 156 -10.59 11.11 -0.07
CA PHE A 156 -10.51 10.30 -1.28
C PHE A 156 -10.79 8.84 -0.91
N SER A 157 -12.02 8.39 -1.11
CA SER A 157 -12.44 7.07 -0.62
C SER A 157 -13.58 6.52 -1.45
N SER A 158 -13.35 5.39 -2.13
CA SER A 158 -14.37 4.66 -2.89
C SER A 158 -13.83 3.30 -3.33
N PHE A 159 -14.70 2.30 -3.38
CA PHE A 159 -14.40 1.00 -3.99
C PHE A 159 -14.35 1.03 -5.53
N LYS A 160 -14.71 2.16 -6.16
CA LYS A 160 -14.54 2.35 -7.62
C LYS A 160 -13.09 2.18 -8.06
N ILE A 161 -12.12 2.41 -7.15
CA ILE A 161 -10.69 2.16 -7.43
C ILE A 161 -10.42 0.71 -7.84
N TYR A 162 -11.25 -0.24 -7.37
CA TYR A 162 -11.19 -1.67 -7.75
C TYR A 162 -12.25 -2.04 -8.80
N GLY A 163 -13.02 -1.09 -9.30
CA GLY A 163 -14.15 -1.35 -10.19
C GLY A 163 -15.42 -1.84 -9.47
N TRP A 164 -15.46 -1.82 -8.12
CA TRP A 164 -16.56 -2.35 -7.29
C TRP A 164 -17.48 -1.24 -6.77
N ALA A 165 -18.08 -0.46 -7.69
CA ALA A 165 -18.91 0.69 -7.32
C ALA A 165 -20.09 0.34 -6.38
N ASP A 166 -20.64 -0.86 -6.50
CA ASP A 166 -21.75 -1.30 -5.65
C ASP A 166 -21.36 -1.49 -4.18
N ALA A 167 -20.09 -1.76 -3.90
CA ALA A 167 -19.58 -1.89 -2.53
C ALA A 167 -19.59 -0.55 -1.77
N ASP A 168 -19.68 0.59 -2.46
CA ASP A 168 -19.80 1.91 -1.84
C ASP A 168 -21.17 2.14 -1.19
N LYS A 169 -22.24 1.45 -1.63
CA LYS A 169 -23.61 1.66 -1.15
C LYS A 169 -23.74 1.54 0.37
N GLN A 170 -23.03 0.62 0.99
CA GLN A 170 -23.05 0.43 2.44
C GLN A 170 -22.39 1.60 3.21
N PHE A 171 -21.54 2.38 2.55
CA PHE A 171 -20.84 3.53 3.12
C PHE A 171 -21.50 4.88 2.79
N GLU A 172 -22.57 4.87 1.97
CA GLU A 172 -23.23 6.10 1.56
C GLU A 172 -23.70 6.99 2.73
N PRO A 173 -24.24 6.47 3.85
CA PRO A 173 -24.56 7.31 5.00
C PRO A 173 -23.32 8.03 5.59
N LEU A 174 -22.14 7.41 5.52
CA LEU A 174 -20.88 8.01 5.97
C LEU A 174 -20.41 9.09 4.99
N TYR A 175 -20.55 8.83 3.69
CA TYR A 175 -20.21 9.80 2.64
C TYR A 175 -21.11 11.03 2.69
N GLU A 176 -22.41 10.87 2.98
CA GLU A 176 -23.33 11.99 3.17
C GLU A 176 -22.98 12.85 4.39
N ARG A 177 -22.52 12.24 5.50
CA ARG A 177 -22.01 13.02 6.66
C ARG A 177 -20.85 13.92 6.26
N ILE A 178 -19.91 13.39 5.43
CA ILE A 178 -18.77 14.17 4.94
C ILE A 178 -19.25 15.31 4.04
N ARG A 179 -20.15 15.05 3.08
CA ARG A 179 -20.66 16.08 2.15
C ARG A 179 -21.41 17.21 2.86
N ASN A 180 -22.10 16.88 3.93
CA ASN A 180 -22.91 17.85 4.70
C ASN A 180 -22.09 18.62 5.76
N HIS A 181 -20.82 18.25 5.99
CA HIS A 181 -20.02 18.91 6.99
C HIS A 181 -19.20 20.07 6.39
N PRO A 182 -19.25 21.31 6.96
CA PRO A 182 -18.65 22.49 6.35
C PRO A 182 -17.11 22.45 6.27
N GLN A 183 -16.48 21.61 7.09
CA GLN A 183 -15.01 21.47 7.13
C GLN A 183 -14.53 20.14 6.52
N MET A 184 -15.38 19.42 5.77
CA MET A 184 -14.98 18.22 5.05
C MET A 184 -15.31 18.34 3.55
N THR A 185 -14.53 17.68 2.71
CA THR A 185 -14.83 17.51 1.30
C THR A 185 -14.72 16.04 0.91
N TYR A 186 -15.79 15.48 0.34
CA TYR A 186 -15.78 14.13 -0.21
C TYR A 186 -15.48 14.17 -1.71
N HIS A 187 -14.33 13.64 -2.11
CA HIS A 187 -13.89 13.55 -3.50
C HIS A 187 -14.28 12.20 -4.15
N GLY A 188 -14.55 11.17 -3.32
CA GLY A 188 -14.82 9.83 -3.82
C GLY A 188 -13.60 9.19 -4.47
N PHE A 189 -13.79 8.61 -5.66
CA PHE A 189 -12.72 8.13 -6.52
C PHE A 189 -12.22 9.30 -7.39
N ALA A 190 -10.92 9.53 -7.37
CA ALA A 190 -10.27 10.55 -8.17
C ALA A 190 -9.00 9.99 -8.87
N PRO A 191 -8.59 10.55 -10.01
CA PRO A 191 -7.31 10.23 -10.63
C PRO A 191 -6.13 10.48 -9.68
N ASN A 192 -5.08 9.67 -9.80
CA ASN A 192 -3.93 9.74 -8.89
C ASN A 192 -3.25 11.13 -8.88
N GLU A 193 -3.23 11.83 -10.01
CA GLU A 193 -2.66 13.17 -10.10
C GLU A 193 -3.44 14.21 -9.27
N GLU A 194 -4.77 14.08 -9.19
CA GLU A 194 -5.60 14.89 -8.32
C GLU A 194 -5.32 14.60 -6.84
N VAL A 195 -5.23 13.31 -6.47
CA VAL A 195 -4.86 12.89 -5.12
C VAL A 195 -3.49 13.46 -4.73
N LYS A 196 -2.49 13.36 -5.60
CA LYS A 196 -1.15 13.93 -5.37
C LYS A 196 -1.18 15.45 -5.17
N ALA A 197 -1.97 16.17 -5.96
CA ALA A 197 -2.13 17.62 -5.80
C ALA A 197 -2.68 18.00 -4.41
N HIS A 198 -3.64 17.23 -3.90
CA HIS A 198 -4.15 17.42 -2.53
C HIS A 198 -3.13 17.03 -1.46
N LEU A 199 -2.39 15.92 -1.65
CA LEU A 199 -1.29 15.54 -0.74
C LEU A 199 -0.25 16.67 -0.60
N LEU A 200 0.14 17.31 -1.69
CA LEU A 200 1.11 18.40 -1.66
C LEU A 200 0.63 19.61 -0.85
N ASN A 201 -0.69 19.84 -0.77
CA ASN A 201 -1.30 20.93 -0.02
C ASN A 201 -1.74 20.53 1.39
N ALA A 202 -1.73 19.24 1.72
CA ALA A 202 -2.12 18.74 3.03
C ALA A 202 -0.96 18.83 4.04
N HIS A 203 -1.31 18.71 5.33
CA HIS A 203 -0.38 18.76 6.46
C HIS A 203 -0.35 17.45 7.23
N ILE A 204 -1.51 16.78 7.35
CA ILE A 204 -1.69 15.57 8.14
C ILE A 204 -2.37 14.51 7.27
N HIS A 205 -1.78 13.32 7.21
CA HIS A 205 -2.46 12.13 6.71
C HIS A 205 -3.10 11.41 7.90
N ALA A 206 -4.43 11.50 7.99
CA ALA A 206 -5.22 10.96 9.10
C ALA A 206 -5.71 9.55 8.76
N TYR A 207 -5.02 8.51 9.25
CA TYR A 207 -5.26 7.14 8.84
C TYR A 207 -5.46 6.18 10.02
N PRO A 208 -6.65 6.17 10.67
CA PRO A 208 -6.94 5.26 11.78
C PRO A 208 -7.26 3.84 11.28
N SER A 209 -6.29 3.22 10.59
CA SER A 209 -6.50 1.94 9.93
C SER A 209 -6.85 0.82 10.91
N ILE A 210 -7.91 0.09 10.60
CA ILE A 210 -8.29 -1.17 11.25
C ILE A 210 -7.99 -2.37 10.34
N TRP A 211 -7.32 -2.13 9.21
CA TRP A 211 -6.95 -3.13 8.23
C TRP A 211 -5.48 -3.48 8.33
N LEU A 212 -5.14 -4.78 8.23
CA LEU A 212 -3.75 -5.21 8.12
C LEU A 212 -3.21 -4.81 6.75
N GLU A 213 -2.29 -3.87 6.73
CA GLU A 213 -1.59 -3.47 5.49
C GLU A 213 -0.35 -4.35 5.28
N CYS A 214 -0.08 -4.74 4.03
CA CYS A 214 1.19 -5.38 3.67
C CYS A 214 2.31 -4.33 3.58
N ASN A 215 2.05 -3.28 2.77
CA ASN A 215 2.89 -2.11 2.58
C ASN A 215 2.00 -0.99 2.04
N SER A 216 1.77 0.05 2.84
CA SER A 216 0.73 1.04 2.56
C SER A 216 1.22 2.15 1.63
N ARG A 217 0.87 2.04 0.34
CA ARG A 217 1.22 3.06 -0.65
C ARG A 217 0.68 4.46 -0.28
N SER A 218 -0.54 4.54 0.28
CA SER A 218 -1.10 5.84 0.69
C SER A 218 -0.27 6.52 1.78
N VAL A 219 0.27 5.75 2.71
CA VAL A 219 1.19 6.26 3.74
C VAL A 219 2.53 6.66 3.13
N ILE A 220 3.07 5.86 2.20
CA ILE A 220 4.34 6.18 1.52
C ILE A 220 4.21 7.48 0.73
N GLU A 221 3.14 7.66 -0.04
CA GLU A 221 2.88 8.89 -0.80
C GLU A 221 2.69 10.11 0.12
N ALA A 222 2.00 9.94 1.26
CA ALA A 222 1.87 10.98 2.26
C ALA A 222 3.21 11.39 2.90
N MET A 223 4.06 10.41 3.24
CA MET A 223 5.42 10.67 3.74
C MET A 223 6.26 11.40 2.68
N SER A 224 6.19 10.98 1.42
CA SER A 224 6.87 11.64 0.29
C SER A 224 6.37 13.07 0.05
N ALA A 225 5.09 13.37 0.35
CA ALA A 225 4.54 14.72 0.32
C ALA A 225 4.92 15.57 1.56
N GLY A 226 5.67 15.02 2.50
CA GLY A 226 6.07 15.70 3.74
C GLY A 226 4.90 15.93 4.71
N LEU A 227 3.96 14.97 4.80
CA LEU A 227 2.85 15.03 5.75
C LEU A 227 3.21 14.37 7.07
N MET A 228 2.63 14.87 8.16
CA MET A 228 2.59 14.17 9.42
C MET A 228 1.57 13.03 9.32
N CYS A 229 2.05 11.80 9.20
CA CYS A 229 1.18 10.63 9.11
C CYS A 229 0.79 10.16 10.52
N VAL A 230 -0.51 10.14 10.82
CA VAL A 230 -1.07 9.68 12.10
C VAL A 230 -1.81 8.36 11.84
N HIS A 231 -1.25 7.26 12.35
CA HIS A 231 -1.81 5.92 12.14
C HIS A 231 -1.47 4.96 13.29
N PRO A 232 -2.21 3.84 13.45
CA PRO A 232 -1.86 2.85 14.47
C PRO A 232 -0.59 2.08 14.09
N ASN A 233 0.06 1.50 15.08
CA ASN A 233 1.15 0.55 14.93
C ASN A 233 0.62 -0.85 14.53
N PHE A 234 -0.11 -0.94 13.42
CA PHE A 234 -0.87 -2.13 13.05
C PHE A 234 -0.43 -2.67 11.67
N GLY A 235 -0.24 -4.00 11.60
CA GLY A 235 0.18 -4.65 10.37
C GLY A 235 1.52 -4.13 9.85
N GLY A 236 1.66 -4.03 8.54
CA GLY A 236 2.86 -3.52 7.86
C GLY A 236 3.08 -2.01 7.97
N LEU A 237 2.21 -1.26 8.68
CA LEU A 237 2.35 0.20 8.81
C LEU A 237 3.64 0.60 9.53
N VAL A 238 4.08 -0.19 10.51
CA VAL A 238 5.35 0.04 11.22
C VAL A 238 6.54 -0.13 10.28
N ASP A 239 6.55 -1.20 9.49
CA ASP A 239 7.58 -1.46 8.48
C ASP A 239 7.57 -0.39 7.38
N THR A 240 6.39 -0.05 6.87
CA THR A 240 6.21 1.01 5.86
C THR A 240 6.78 2.34 6.33
N SER A 241 6.52 2.72 7.57
CA SER A 241 6.98 4.00 8.12
C SER A 241 8.45 3.98 8.59
N GLY A 242 9.06 2.81 8.73
CA GLY A 242 10.36 2.66 9.37
C GLY A 242 10.38 3.15 10.83
N GLY A 243 9.21 3.21 11.48
CA GLY A 243 9.06 3.76 12.81
C GLY A 243 9.09 5.29 12.90
N LEU A 244 9.10 6.00 11.77
CA LEU A 244 9.29 7.45 11.72
C LEU A 244 7.98 8.26 11.78
N ASN A 245 6.83 7.63 11.58
CA ASN A 245 5.54 8.33 11.62
C ASN A 245 5.03 8.52 13.05
N PHE A 246 4.03 9.38 13.21
CA PHE A 246 3.35 9.56 14.48
C PHE A 246 2.37 8.40 14.70
N MET A 247 2.86 7.35 15.32
CA MET A 247 2.12 6.10 15.55
C MET A 247 1.54 6.05 16.97
N TYR A 248 0.37 5.42 17.09
CA TYR A 248 -0.26 5.12 18.36
C TYR A 248 -0.59 3.62 18.46
N GLN A 249 -0.78 3.13 19.68
CA GLN A 249 -1.24 1.77 19.91
C GLN A 249 -2.71 1.64 19.50
N GLY A 250 -2.98 0.86 18.44
CA GLY A 250 -4.34 0.53 18.03
C GLY A 250 -5.02 -0.40 19.03
N ASP A 251 -6.36 -0.40 19.06
CA ASP A 251 -7.18 -1.29 19.90
C ASP A 251 -8.22 -2.00 19.01
N GLN A 252 -8.58 -3.25 19.38
CA GLN A 252 -9.63 -4.00 18.71
C GLN A 252 -11.03 -3.47 19.02
N ASP A 253 -11.22 -2.87 20.20
CA ASP A 253 -12.42 -2.14 20.54
C ASP A 253 -12.43 -0.81 19.77
N ILE A 254 -13.41 -0.67 18.87
CA ILE A 254 -13.50 0.50 17.99
C ILE A 254 -13.64 1.83 18.74
N ASN A 255 -14.30 1.83 19.90
CA ASN A 255 -14.48 3.05 20.69
C ASN A 255 -13.19 3.45 21.41
N LYS A 256 -12.44 2.46 21.92
CA LYS A 256 -11.11 2.73 22.50
C LYS A 256 -10.15 3.20 21.42
N HIS A 257 -10.16 2.53 20.25
CA HIS A 257 -9.35 2.94 19.10
C HIS A 257 -9.67 4.39 18.70
N ALA A 258 -10.95 4.75 18.58
CA ALA A 258 -11.38 6.09 18.24
C ALA A 258 -10.90 7.14 19.28
N ASN A 259 -10.96 6.82 20.58
CA ASN A 259 -10.48 7.70 21.65
C ASN A 259 -8.96 7.90 21.60
N ILE A 260 -8.19 6.83 21.36
CA ILE A 260 -6.72 6.93 21.24
C ILE A 260 -6.36 7.74 19.99
N PHE A 261 -7.03 7.46 18.87
CA PHE A 261 -6.83 8.21 17.64
C PHE A 261 -7.21 9.69 17.78
N TYR A 262 -8.30 10.01 18.50
CA TYR A 262 -8.67 11.39 18.81
C TYR A 262 -7.52 12.13 19.50
N GLN A 263 -6.94 11.54 20.54
CA GLN A 263 -5.81 12.14 21.27
C GLN A 263 -4.59 12.34 20.38
N ALA A 264 -4.27 11.33 19.56
CA ALA A 264 -3.16 11.39 18.62
C ALA A 264 -3.36 12.49 17.57
N LEU A 265 -4.57 12.58 17.00
CA LEU A 265 -4.89 13.55 15.96
C LEU A 265 -4.99 14.97 16.54
N ASP A 266 -5.53 15.14 17.75
CA ASP A 266 -5.54 16.41 18.47
C ASP A 266 -4.11 16.93 18.69
N HIS A 267 -3.23 16.08 19.16
CA HIS A 267 -1.80 16.42 19.34
C HIS A 267 -1.14 16.79 18.00
N ALA A 268 -1.42 16.04 16.94
CA ALA A 268 -0.89 16.32 15.61
C ALA A 268 -1.33 17.70 15.08
N ILE A 269 -2.61 18.03 15.21
CA ILE A 269 -3.15 19.33 14.79
C ILE A 269 -2.46 20.49 15.53
N GLN A 270 -2.20 20.34 16.82
CA GLN A 270 -1.55 21.37 17.63
C GLN A 270 -0.09 21.60 17.26
N ASN A 271 0.61 20.58 16.79
CA ASN A 271 2.07 20.60 16.67
C ASN A 271 2.58 20.59 15.21
N VAL A 272 1.74 20.25 14.23
CA VAL A 272 2.18 20.06 12.84
C VAL A 272 2.86 21.29 12.23
N SER A 273 2.51 22.51 12.68
CA SER A 273 3.09 23.75 12.18
C SER A 273 4.41 24.16 12.87
N SER A 274 4.85 23.46 13.91
CA SER A 274 6.07 23.82 14.62
C SER A 274 7.32 23.52 13.80
N ASP A 275 8.34 24.38 13.89
CA ASP A 275 9.58 24.27 13.12
C ASP A 275 10.26 22.92 13.33
N GLY A 276 10.31 22.43 14.57
CA GLY A 276 10.92 21.14 14.90
C GLY A 276 10.21 19.96 14.22
N VAL A 277 8.87 20.00 14.14
CA VAL A 277 8.08 18.99 13.42
C VAL A 277 8.34 19.12 11.92
N GLN A 278 8.33 20.32 11.36
CA GLN A 278 8.56 20.53 9.94
C GLN A 278 9.97 20.08 9.53
N ASP A 279 11.00 20.30 10.33
CA ASP A 279 12.34 19.80 10.08
C ASP A 279 12.40 18.26 10.15
N TYR A 280 11.70 17.66 11.11
CA TYR A 280 11.58 16.22 11.21
C TYR A 280 10.86 15.61 9.98
N LEU A 281 9.79 16.23 9.50
CA LEU A 281 9.06 15.75 8.31
C LEU A 281 9.91 15.78 7.03
N LYS A 282 10.91 16.65 6.93
CA LYS A 282 11.91 16.61 5.84
C LYS A 282 12.71 15.31 5.86
N LEU A 283 13.10 14.82 7.06
CA LEU A 283 13.79 13.53 7.21
C LEU A 283 12.88 12.35 6.84
N VAL A 284 11.61 12.39 7.27
CA VAL A 284 10.60 11.38 6.92
C VAL A 284 10.43 11.31 5.40
N LYS A 285 10.34 12.46 4.73
CA LYS A 285 10.29 12.53 3.26
C LYS A 285 11.54 11.92 2.61
N VAL A 286 12.73 12.28 3.08
CA VAL A 286 13.99 11.70 2.56
C VAL A 286 13.99 10.18 2.69
N TYR A 287 13.54 9.66 3.82
CA TYR A 287 13.42 8.22 4.04
C TYR A 287 12.47 7.59 3.00
N ALA A 288 11.26 8.14 2.84
CA ALA A 288 10.28 7.62 1.89
C ALA A 288 10.79 7.64 0.45
N ASP A 289 11.33 8.78 0.00
CA ASP A 289 11.85 8.96 -1.34
C ASP A 289 13.05 8.06 -1.65
N SER A 290 13.92 7.83 -0.64
CA SER A 290 15.10 6.98 -0.79
C SER A 290 14.74 5.49 -0.78
N ARG A 291 13.77 5.08 0.04
CA ARG A 291 13.40 3.68 0.18
C ARG A 291 12.48 3.22 -0.94
N TYR A 292 11.51 4.05 -1.33
CA TYR A 292 10.37 3.67 -2.16
C TYR A 292 10.38 4.25 -3.58
N SER A 293 11.42 4.96 -4.00
CA SER A 293 11.46 5.51 -5.35
C SER A 293 11.47 4.43 -6.42
N TRP A 294 10.75 4.67 -7.52
CA TRP A 294 10.78 3.79 -8.69
C TRP A 294 12.20 3.54 -9.20
N SER A 295 13.11 4.53 -9.14
CA SER A 295 14.50 4.36 -9.58
C SER A 295 15.20 3.24 -8.80
N LYS A 296 15.03 3.20 -7.48
CA LYS A 296 15.60 2.15 -6.63
C LYS A 296 14.90 0.82 -6.86
N VAL A 297 13.57 0.80 -6.82
CA VAL A 297 12.79 -0.44 -6.90
C VAL A 297 12.93 -1.10 -8.27
N ALA A 298 12.94 -0.33 -9.37
CA ALA A 298 13.19 -0.86 -10.71
C ALA A 298 14.58 -1.50 -10.81
N SER A 299 15.61 -0.83 -10.26
CA SER A 299 16.97 -1.42 -10.21
C SER A 299 17.02 -2.74 -9.44
N GLN A 300 16.31 -2.84 -8.31
CA GLN A 300 16.23 -4.10 -7.55
C GLN A 300 15.55 -5.22 -8.36
N TRP A 301 14.52 -4.87 -9.14
CA TRP A 301 13.88 -5.81 -10.05
C TRP A 301 14.79 -6.22 -11.20
N GLU A 302 15.51 -5.29 -11.83
CA GLU A 302 16.49 -5.59 -12.88
C GLU A 302 17.57 -6.53 -12.40
N ASP A 303 18.15 -6.27 -11.21
CA ASP A 303 19.16 -7.11 -10.57
C ASP A 303 18.61 -8.51 -10.29
N LEU A 304 17.41 -8.62 -9.72
CA LEU A 304 16.75 -9.89 -9.46
C LEU A 304 16.53 -10.70 -10.76
N LEU A 305 15.93 -10.08 -11.76
CA LEU A 305 15.61 -10.74 -13.02
C LEU A 305 16.88 -11.13 -13.78
N THR A 306 17.91 -10.29 -13.79
CA THR A 306 19.20 -10.58 -14.40
C THR A 306 19.85 -11.79 -13.73
N GLY A 307 19.87 -11.84 -12.39
CA GLY A 307 20.41 -12.98 -11.65
C GLY A 307 19.64 -14.29 -11.92
N LEU A 308 18.31 -14.21 -11.94
CA LEU A 308 17.47 -15.37 -12.26
C LEU A 308 17.68 -15.85 -13.72
N LYS A 309 17.85 -14.91 -14.66
CA LYS A 309 18.13 -15.26 -16.07
C LYS A 309 19.50 -15.96 -16.22
N GLN A 310 20.50 -15.54 -15.47
CA GLN A 310 21.80 -16.23 -15.42
C GLN A 310 21.66 -17.65 -14.86
N GLN A 311 20.88 -17.83 -13.80
CA GLN A 311 20.70 -19.12 -13.14
C GLN A 311 19.81 -20.08 -13.95
N TYR A 312 18.76 -19.60 -14.58
CA TYR A 312 17.72 -20.38 -15.27
C TYR A 312 17.62 -20.05 -16.76
N GLY A 313 18.70 -19.62 -17.39
CA GLY A 313 18.75 -19.27 -18.81
C GLY A 313 18.43 -20.45 -19.73
N ASP A 314 18.86 -21.67 -19.37
CA ASP A 314 18.48 -22.90 -20.08
C ASP A 314 17.02 -23.27 -19.74
N VAL A 315 16.19 -23.39 -20.80
CA VAL A 315 14.75 -23.75 -20.68
C VAL A 315 14.56 -25.08 -19.95
N ASN A 316 15.49 -26.02 -20.07
CA ASN A 316 15.42 -27.30 -19.37
C ASN A 316 15.54 -27.20 -17.87
N ASN A 317 16.20 -26.14 -17.38
CA ASN A 317 16.33 -25.85 -15.93
C ASN A 317 15.12 -25.12 -15.35
N ARG A 318 14.14 -24.74 -16.18
CA ARG A 318 12.92 -24.04 -15.74
C ARG A 318 11.80 -24.98 -15.34
N LYS A 319 11.94 -26.29 -15.64
CA LYS A 319 10.93 -27.29 -15.30
C LYS A 319 10.83 -27.45 -13.79
N VAL A 320 9.61 -27.37 -13.27
CA VAL A 320 9.26 -27.70 -11.89
C VAL A 320 8.59 -29.07 -11.87
N PRO A 321 8.75 -29.87 -10.79
CA PRO A 321 7.96 -31.08 -10.60
C PRO A 321 6.48 -30.75 -10.75
N SER A 322 5.76 -31.57 -11.53
CA SER A 322 4.34 -31.36 -11.84
C SER A 322 3.48 -31.60 -10.61
N ALA A 323 3.36 -30.63 -9.74
CA ALA A 323 2.30 -30.62 -8.74
C ALA A 323 1.00 -30.18 -9.40
N LYS A 324 -0.05 -30.98 -9.31
CA LYS A 324 -1.39 -30.55 -9.70
C LYS A 324 -1.80 -29.41 -8.78
N PHE A 325 -1.90 -28.23 -9.33
CA PHE A 325 -2.42 -27.09 -8.63
C PHE A 325 -3.96 -27.15 -8.65
N VAL A 326 -4.56 -27.29 -7.50
CA VAL A 326 -6.01 -27.21 -7.35
C VAL A 326 -6.33 -25.86 -6.72
N TYR A 327 -6.89 -24.97 -7.49
CA TYR A 327 -7.54 -23.77 -6.99
C TYR A 327 -8.84 -24.22 -6.31
N ASN A 328 -8.90 -24.08 -4.99
CA ASN A 328 -10.18 -24.11 -4.28
C ASN A 328 -10.79 -22.71 -4.41
N THR A 329 -11.68 -22.57 -5.39
CA THR A 329 -12.55 -21.39 -5.53
C THR A 329 -13.60 -21.38 -4.44
#